data_09cc1bd4607f0ef3351d5c97d434f73c
#
_entry.id   09cc1bd4607f0ef3351d5c97d434f73c
#
_cell.length_a   1.000
_cell.length_b   1.000
_cell.length_c   1.000
_cell.angle_alpha   90.00
_cell.angle_beta   90.00
_cell.angle_gamma   90.00
#
_symmetry.space_group_name_H-M   'P 1'
#
loop_
_entity.id
_entity.type
_entity.pdbx_description
1 polymer ?
#
loop_
_entity_poly.entity_id
_entity_poly.type
_entity_poly.pdbx_seq_one_letter_code
_entity_poly.pdbx_strand_id
1 'polypeptide(L)'
;MARIAVAGGAGGLGKSIVEAIRKGSKHHVVILSRHEQQDPNAVVIDYSSVQNLKSILERENVDTVISTIGAYTQVHHQSQLNLIEAAELAPSVKRFIPSEFGFKIGPEHVDRSPSFPFKIDTVHRLERSPLEFTLIHTGVFMDYLVYPRIPSHMECQTVWFHLELNLAAIPGDGNRTLALTHTKDVGEFVSLVLDLPKWERRYYGYAERLTLNDIVQVIEEIKAVKLDVTKFDGQVLFKAYLAKLGSIVDDGLADLDAPEPIKETFPTYDPLTVRGAVEKWLAID
;
A
#
# COMPACT_ATOMS: atom_id res chain seq x y z
N MET A 1 9.40 12.29 -19.78
CA MET A 1 8.21 11.40 -19.84
C MET A 1 8.72 9.98 -19.76
N ALA A 2 8.40 9.25 -18.70
CA ALA A 2 8.86 7.88 -18.45
C ALA A 2 7.78 6.86 -18.82
N ARG A 3 8.16 5.60 -19.04
CA ARG A 3 7.25 4.45 -19.21
C ARG A 3 7.29 3.61 -17.94
N ILE A 4 6.18 3.57 -17.26
CA ILE A 4 6.02 2.98 -15.93
C ILE A 4 5.30 1.63 -16.06
N ALA A 5 5.95 0.54 -15.69
CA ALA A 5 5.30 -0.76 -15.58
C ALA A 5 4.76 -0.97 -14.16
N VAL A 6 3.48 -1.28 -14.03
CA VAL A 6 2.83 -1.58 -12.75
C VAL A 6 2.46 -3.05 -12.69
N ALA A 7 3.23 -3.82 -11.93
CA ALA A 7 2.95 -5.23 -11.66
C ALA A 7 1.82 -5.35 -10.63
N GLY A 8 0.74 -6.04 -10.99
CA GLY A 8 -0.52 -6.05 -10.23
C GLY A 8 -1.42 -4.83 -10.49
N GLY A 9 -1.14 -4.04 -11.53
CA GLY A 9 -1.84 -2.81 -11.86
C GLY A 9 -3.31 -2.98 -12.31
N ALA A 10 -3.78 -4.22 -12.49
CA ALA A 10 -5.15 -4.51 -12.89
C ALA A 10 -6.17 -4.48 -11.73
N GLY A 11 -5.72 -4.45 -10.48
CA GLY A 11 -6.60 -4.48 -9.31
C GLY A 11 -5.96 -3.91 -8.05
N GLY A 12 -6.73 -3.85 -6.98
CA GLY A 12 -6.28 -3.40 -5.66
C GLY A 12 -5.53 -2.06 -5.69
N LEU A 13 -4.49 -1.96 -4.88
CA LEU A 13 -3.62 -0.79 -4.82
C LEU A 13 -3.00 -0.44 -6.19
N GLY A 14 -2.62 -1.47 -6.97
CA GLY A 14 -2.00 -1.25 -8.27
C GLY A 14 -2.90 -0.47 -9.22
N LYS A 15 -4.21 -0.72 -9.20
CA LYS A 15 -5.17 0.02 -10.00
C LYS A 15 -5.30 1.48 -9.55
N SER A 16 -5.28 1.75 -8.24
CA SER A 16 -5.27 3.13 -7.71
C SER A 16 -4.01 3.89 -8.19
N ILE A 17 -2.85 3.24 -8.19
CA ILE A 17 -1.59 3.81 -8.70
C ILE A 17 -1.69 4.09 -10.20
N VAL A 18 -2.19 3.13 -10.99
CA VAL A 18 -2.38 3.31 -12.45
C VAL A 18 -3.27 4.51 -12.75
N GLU A 19 -4.41 4.63 -12.07
CA GLU A 19 -5.35 5.75 -12.24
C GLU A 19 -4.71 7.09 -11.90
N ALA A 20 -3.94 7.17 -10.81
CA ALA A 20 -3.27 8.39 -10.39
C ALA A 20 -2.18 8.82 -11.39
N ILE A 21 -1.35 7.90 -11.87
CA ILE A 21 -0.32 8.20 -12.88
C ILE A 21 -0.97 8.71 -14.18
N ARG A 22 -2.07 8.09 -14.61
CA ARG A 22 -2.82 8.51 -15.81
C ARG A 22 -3.44 9.89 -15.66
N LYS A 23 -4.02 10.17 -14.48
CA LYS A 23 -4.58 11.49 -14.15
C LYS A 23 -3.53 12.60 -14.24
N GLY A 24 -2.30 12.33 -13.80
CA GLY A 24 -1.17 13.26 -13.89
C GLY A 24 -0.68 13.51 -15.32
N SER A 25 -1.00 12.63 -16.28
CA SER A 25 -0.68 12.74 -17.74
C SER A 25 0.79 12.96 -18.09
N LYS A 26 1.72 12.74 -17.16
CA LYS A 26 3.16 12.96 -17.38
C LYS A 26 3.92 11.70 -17.80
N HIS A 27 3.34 10.51 -17.56
CA HIS A 27 3.97 9.24 -17.80
C HIS A 27 3.06 8.29 -18.57
N HIS A 28 3.64 7.32 -19.27
CA HIS A 28 2.91 6.22 -19.88
C HIS A 28 2.88 5.02 -18.94
N VAL A 29 1.71 4.41 -18.73
CA VAL A 29 1.56 3.24 -17.89
C VAL A 29 1.40 1.98 -18.73
N VAL A 30 2.17 0.94 -18.36
CA VAL A 30 2.02 -0.43 -18.82
C VAL A 30 1.56 -1.27 -17.64
N ILE A 31 0.44 -1.98 -17.78
CA ILE A 31 -0.10 -2.83 -16.73
C ILE A 31 0.41 -4.26 -16.95
N LEU A 32 1.19 -4.78 -15.99
CA LEU A 32 1.63 -6.17 -16.03
C LEU A 32 0.61 -7.05 -15.29
N SER A 33 -0.07 -7.93 -16.03
CA SER A 33 -1.13 -8.80 -15.51
C SER A 33 -0.89 -10.26 -15.88
N ARG A 34 -1.32 -11.19 -15.03
CA ARG A 34 -1.30 -12.63 -15.32
C ARG A 34 -2.40 -13.07 -16.29
N HIS A 35 -3.39 -12.24 -16.47
CA HIS A 35 -4.57 -12.52 -17.30
C HIS A 35 -4.83 -11.38 -18.25
N GLU A 36 -5.48 -11.66 -19.36
CA GLU A 36 -5.96 -10.65 -20.28
C GLU A 36 -6.85 -9.62 -19.56
N GLN A 37 -6.72 -8.37 -19.95
CA GLN A 37 -7.47 -7.23 -19.43
C GLN A 37 -8.08 -6.47 -20.60
N GLN A 38 -9.19 -5.78 -20.37
CA GLN A 38 -9.80 -4.91 -21.38
C GLN A 38 -8.98 -3.62 -21.63
N ASP A 39 -8.05 -3.31 -20.76
CA ASP A 39 -7.19 -2.13 -20.87
C ASP A 39 -6.15 -2.33 -21.97
N PRO A 40 -6.07 -1.44 -22.99
CA PRO A 40 -5.14 -1.58 -24.13
C PRO A 40 -3.66 -1.49 -23.73
N ASN A 41 -3.35 -0.97 -22.54
CA ASN A 41 -1.99 -0.91 -22.03
C ASN A 41 -1.64 -2.09 -21.10
N ALA A 42 -2.52 -3.09 -21.03
CA ALA A 42 -2.25 -4.29 -20.26
C ALA A 42 -1.50 -5.32 -21.10
N VAL A 43 -0.50 -5.92 -20.50
CA VAL A 43 0.32 -6.97 -21.10
C VAL A 43 0.25 -8.20 -20.21
N VAL A 44 -0.06 -9.34 -20.85
CA VAL A 44 -0.04 -10.64 -20.16
C VAL A 44 1.41 -11.08 -19.95
N ILE A 45 1.74 -11.46 -18.72
CA ILE A 45 3.09 -11.82 -18.31
C ILE A 45 3.09 -13.12 -17.51
N ASP A 46 4.23 -13.78 -17.51
CA ASP A 46 4.53 -14.93 -16.65
C ASP A 46 5.56 -14.54 -15.59
N TYR A 47 5.13 -14.37 -14.34
CA TYR A 47 6.02 -14.04 -13.23
C TYR A 47 7.00 -15.14 -12.86
N SER A 48 6.81 -16.39 -13.35
CA SER A 48 7.78 -17.47 -13.12
C SER A 48 8.98 -17.41 -14.06
N SER A 49 8.90 -16.65 -15.16
CA SER A 49 9.91 -16.56 -16.20
C SER A 49 10.58 -15.19 -16.23
N VAL A 50 11.80 -15.10 -15.71
CA VAL A 50 12.66 -13.90 -15.79
C VAL A 50 12.84 -13.45 -17.24
N GLN A 51 13.03 -14.40 -18.17
CA GLN A 51 13.23 -14.07 -19.58
C GLN A 51 11.97 -13.48 -20.24
N ASN A 52 10.78 -14.00 -19.88
CA ASN A 52 9.51 -13.42 -20.36
C ASN A 52 9.35 -12.00 -19.84
N LEU A 53 9.55 -11.78 -18.53
CA LEU A 53 9.47 -10.46 -17.89
C LEU A 53 10.46 -9.49 -18.54
N LYS A 54 11.74 -9.87 -18.68
CA LYS A 54 12.77 -9.06 -19.31
C LYS A 54 12.38 -8.63 -20.74
N SER A 55 11.97 -9.58 -21.57
CA SER A 55 11.61 -9.30 -22.97
C SER A 55 10.43 -8.33 -23.09
N ILE A 56 9.47 -8.41 -22.15
CA ILE A 56 8.34 -7.48 -22.10
C ILE A 56 8.80 -6.09 -21.64
N LEU A 57 9.61 -5.99 -20.60
CA LEU A 57 10.15 -4.70 -20.12
C LEU A 57 10.95 -3.99 -21.21
N GLU A 58 11.75 -4.72 -21.98
CA GLU A 58 12.50 -4.18 -23.13
C GLU A 58 11.58 -3.75 -24.27
N ARG A 59 10.66 -4.62 -24.71
CA ARG A 59 9.70 -4.33 -25.78
C ARG A 59 8.86 -3.08 -25.49
N GLU A 60 8.41 -2.94 -24.25
CA GLU A 60 7.64 -1.80 -23.81
C GLU A 60 8.53 -0.58 -23.47
N ASN A 61 9.85 -0.69 -23.59
CA ASN A 61 10.83 0.34 -23.24
C ASN A 61 10.58 0.94 -21.85
N VAL A 62 10.39 0.07 -20.86
CA VAL A 62 10.06 0.45 -19.48
C VAL A 62 11.28 1.11 -18.83
N ASP A 63 11.05 2.25 -18.18
CA ASP A 63 12.05 2.99 -17.39
C ASP A 63 11.95 2.65 -15.89
N THR A 64 10.72 2.57 -15.39
CA THR A 64 10.45 2.37 -13.97
C THR A 64 9.47 1.22 -13.77
N VAL A 65 9.76 0.33 -12.83
CA VAL A 65 8.88 -0.76 -12.41
C VAL A 65 8.32 -0.47 -11.02
N ILE A 66 7.01 -0.61 -10.87
CA ILE A 66 6.31 -0.58 -9.58
C ILE A 66 5.69 -1.95 -9.35
N SER A 67 6.00 -2.57 -8.22
CA SER A 67 5.39 -3.83 -7.82
C SER A 67 4.31 -3.59 -6.77
N THR A 68 3.11 -4.10 -7.03
CA THR A 68 2.01 -4.22 -6.06
C THR A 68 1.62 -5.68 -5.86
N ILE A 69 2.56 -6.59 -6.14
CA ILE A 69 2.39 -8.02 -5.89
C ILE A 69 2.35 -8.23 -4.37
N GLY A 70 1.31 -8.89 -3.87
CA GLY A 70 1.20 -9.21 -2.44
C GLY A 70 2.41 -10.04 -1.96
N ALA A 71 2.85 -9.82 -0.72
CA ALA A 71 3.99 -10.55 -0.13
C ALA A 71 3.52 -11.63 0.85
N TYR A 72 2.44 -12.35 0.54
CA TYR A 72 1.78 -13.26 1.50
C TYR A 72 2.27 -14.71 1.42
N THR A 73 2.85 -15.11 0.30
CA THR A 73 3.26 -16.50 0.04
C THR A 73 4.62 -16.54 -0.63
N GLN A 74 5.28 -17.72 -0.56
CA GLN A 74 6.54 -17.98 -1.28
C GLN A 74 6.42 -17.72 -2.79
N VAL A 75 5.25 -18.01 -3.39
CA VAL A 75 5.03 -17.78 -4.83
C VAL A 75 5.02 -16.28 -5.14
N HIS A 76 4.37 -15.48 -4.31
CA HIS A 76 4.38 -14.02 -4.48
C HIS A 76 5.78 -13.45 -4.30
N HIS A 77 6.52 -13.93 -3.30
CA HIS A 77 7.89 -13.52 -3.06
C HIS A 77 8.80 -13.83 -4.26
N GLN A 78 8.76 -15.08 -4.76
CA GLN A 78 9.54 -15.48 -5.93
C GLN A 78 9.17 -14.65 -7.17
N SER A 79 7.88 -14.35 -7.36
CA SER A 79 7.42 -13.48 -8.45
C SER A 79 8.04 -12.08 -8.37
N GLN A 80 8.16 -11.52 -7.17
CA GLN A 80 8.81 -10.22 -6.98
C GLN A 80 10.32 -10.30 -7.22
N LEU A 81 11.00 -11.34 -6.74
CA LEU A 81 12.43 -11.53 -7.01
C LEU A 81 12.72 -11.69 -8.51
N ASN A 82 11.91 -12.48 -9.21
CA ASN A 82 12.03 -12.65 -10.67
C ASN A 82 11.81 -11.31 -11.41
N LEU A 83 10.87 -10.49 -10.94
CA LEU A 83 10.60 -9.17 -11.52
C LEU A 83 11.79 -8.21 -11.30
N ILE A 84 12.42 -8.25 -10.13
CA ILE A 84 13.65 -7.46 -9.85
C ILE A 84 14.78 -7.92 -10.77
N GLU A 85 15.01 -9.22 -10.88
CA GLU A 85 16.06 -9.76 -11.75
C GLU A 85 15.82 -9.38 -13.22
N ALA A 86 14.59 -9.49 -13.71
CA ALA A 86 14.22 -9.08 -15.05
C ALA A 86 14.44 -7.57 -15.29
N ALA A 87 14.13 -6.75 -14.28
CA ALA A 87 14.36 -5.30 -14.33
C ALA A 87 15.86 -4.96 -14.39
N GLU A 88 16.71 -5.67 -13.67
CA GLU A 88 18.17 -5.52 -13.74
C GLU A 88 18.74 -5.90 -15.10
N LEU A 89 18.19 -6.95 -15.71
CA LEU A 89 18.63 -7.45 -17.02
C LEU A 89 18.09 -6.65 -18.20
N ALA A 90 17.09 -5.80 -17.99
CA ALA A 90 16.51 -4.94 -19.03
C ALA A 90 17.19 -3.56 -19.04
N PRO A 91 18.02 -3.22 -20.06
CA PRO A 91 18.82 -1.99 -20.04
C PRO A 91 18.04 -0.68 -19.99
N SER A 92 16.75 -0.71 -20.37
CA SER A 92 15.85 0.45 -20.28
C SER A 92 15.45 0.77 -18.86
N VAL A 93 15.36 -0.24 -17.97
CA VAL A 93 14.89 -0.05 -16.59
C VAL A 93 15.99 0.59 -15.73
N LYS A 94 15.63 1.65 -15.02
CA LYS A 94 16.52 2.41 -14.13
C LYS A 94 16.04 2.40 -12.69
N ARG A 95 14.70 2.29 -12.46
CA ARG A 95 14.05 2.55 -11.19
C ARG A 95 13.11 1.43 -10.78
N PHE A 96 13.03 1.17 -9.47
CA PHE A 96 12.17 0.12 -8.93
C PHE A 96 11.49 0.55 -7.61
N ILE A 97 10.17 0.38 -7.53
CA ILE A 97 9.41 0.52 -6.28
C ILE A 97 8.86 -0.87 -5.92
N PRO A 98 9.37 -1.53 -4.86
CA PRO A 98 8.86 -2.83 -4.42
C PRO A 98 7.53 -2.71 -3.70
N SER A 99 6.87 -3.85 -3.47
CA SER A 99 5.59 -3.94 -2.76
C SER A 99 5.78 -3.78 -1.24
N GLU A 100 6.17 -2.58 -0.82
CA GLU A 100 6.39 -2.21 0.59
C GLU A 100 5.32 -1.26 1.16
N PHE A 101 4.21 -1.10 0.44
CA PHE A 101 3.08 -0.27 0.85
C PHE A 101 2.42 -0.79 2.13
N GLY A 102 2.81 -0.24 3.26
CA GLY A 102 2.37 -0.69 4.58
C GLY A 102 3.31 -0.21 5.69
N PHE A 103 3.70 -1.14 6.56
CA PHE A 103 4.54 -0.87 7.73
C PHE A 103 6.03 -0.80 7.38
N LYS A 104 6.79 -0.09 8.19
CA LYS A 104 8.25 -0.14 8.16
C LYS A 104 8.73 -1.43 8.86
N ILE A 105 9.15 -2.40 8.07
CA ILE A 105 9.60 -3.71 8.56
C ILE A 105 11.11 -3.78 8.48
N GLY A 106 11.74 -4.17 9.59
CA GLY A 106 13.17 -4.44 9.69
C GLY A 106 13.47 -5.86 10.16
N PRO A 107 14.74 -6.28 10.18
CA PRO A 107 15.17 -7.61 10.62
C PRO A 107 14.67 -8.00 12.02
N GLU A 108 14.49 -7.01 12.90
CA GLU A 108 13.96 -7.17 14.26
C GLU A 108 12.51 -7.62 14.31
N HIS A 109 11.81 -7.54 13.19
CA HIS A 109 10.40 -7.90 13.09
C HIS A 109 10.15 -9.24 12.37
N VAL A 110 11.23 -9.98 12.05
CA VAL A 110 11.17 -11.18 11.20
C VAL A 110 10.14 -12.22 11.66
N ASP A 111 10.01 -12.41 12.97
CA ASP A 111 9.12 -13.40 13.57
C ASP A 111 7.67 -12.91 13.78
N ARG A 112 7.40 -11.63 13.52
CA ARG A 112 6.07 -11.03 13.75
C ARG A 112 5.04 -11.43 12.71
N SER A 113 5.46 -11.78 11.50
CA SER A 113 4.56 -12.27 10.45
C SER A 113 5.31 -13.17 9.47
N PRO A 114 4.71 -14.27 8.98
CA PRO A 114 5.30 -15.13 7.94
C PRO A 114 5.61 -14.40 6.63
N SER A 115 5.04 -13.24 6.39
CA SER A 115 5.33 -12.42 5.20
C SER A 115 6.51 -11.48 5.39
N PHE A 116 6.94 -11.20 6.63
CA PHE A 116 7.99 -10.23 6.90
C PHE A 116 9.38 -10.68 6.40
N PRO A 117 9.77 -11.95 6.52
CA PRO A 117 11.00 -12.44 5.89
C PRO A 117 11.07 -12.14 4.40
N PHE A 118 9.94 -12.26 3.67
CA PHE A 118 9.89 -11.99 2.23
C PHE A 118 10.14 -10.51 1.89
N LYS A 119 9.60 -9.60 2.70
CA LYS A 119 9.84 -8.17 2.54
C LYS A 119 11.30 -7.81 2.83
N ILE A 120 11.85 -8.31 3.93
CA ILE A 120 13.25 -8.09 4.32
C ILE A 120 14.20 -8.59 3.22
N ASP A 121 13.98 -9.79 2.69
CA ASP A 121 14.80 -10.37 1.62
C ASP A 121 14.69 -9.54 0.32
N THR A 122 13.49 -9.06 -0.01
CA THR A 122 13.28 -8.15 -1.16
C THR A 122 14.12 -6.88 -1.04
N VAL A 123 14.14 -6.27 0.15
CA VAL A 123 14.95 -5.07 0.40
C VAL A 123 16.43 -5.39 0.26
N HIS A 124 16.92 -6.46 0.88
CA HIS A 124 18.33 -6.90 0.76
C HIS A 124 18.71 -7.24 -0.68
N ARG A 125 17.76 -7.76 -1.49
CA ARG A 125 17.99 -8.03 -2.91
C ARG A 125 18.18 -6.73 -3.69
N LEU A 126 17.34 -5.72 -3.44
CA LEU A 126 17.43 -4.40 -4.07
C LEU A 126 18.66 -3.60 -3.64
N GLU A 127 19.11 -3.74 -2.39
CA GLU A 127 20.34 -3.08 -1.90
C GLU A 127 21.59 -3.54 -2.67
N ARG A 128 21.56 -4.72 -3.26
CA ARG A 128 22.62 -5.28 -4.10
C ARG A 128 22.41 -5.05 -5.60
N SER A 129 21.30 -4.39 -5.95
CA SER A 129 20.91 -4.10 -7.32
C SER A 129 21.55 -2.80 -7.83
N PRO A 130 21.82 -2.66 -9.14
CA PRO A 130 22.19 -1.39 -9.74
C PRO A 130 21.02 -0.42 -9.91
N LEU A 131 19.78 -0.85 -9.65
CA LEU A 131 18.58 -0.02 -9.82
C LEU A 131 18.49 1.04 -8.73
N GLU A 132 18.10 2.26 -9.10
CA GLU A 132 17.62 3.24 -8.14
C GLU A 132 16.28 2.73 -7.58
N PHE A 133 16.15 2.60 -6.26
CA PHE A 133 14.91 2.14 -5.66
C PHE A 133 14.50 2.94 -4.43
N THR A 134 13.19 2.95 -4.17
CA THR A 134 12.62 3.53 -2.97
C THR A 134 11.56 2.65 -2.35
N LEU A 135 11.48 2.68 -1.02
CA LEU A 135 10.47 2.00 -0.23
C LEU A 135 9.40 3.02 0.16
N ILE A 136 8.14 2.69 -0.08
CA ILE A 136 7.02 3.57 0.27
C ILE A 136 6.19 2.91 1.37
N HIS A 137 6.22 3.52 2.55
CA HIS A 137 5.47 3.08 3.73
C HIS A 137 4.21 3.95 3.89
N THR A 138 3.05 3.32 4.01
CA THR A 138 1.74 4.00 3.98
C THR A 138 0.89 3.76 5.23
N GLY A 139 1.35 2.89 6.12
CA GLY A 139 0.56 2.45 7.27
C GLY A 139 -0.60 1.54 6.86
N VAL A 140 -1.70 1.64 7.58
CA VAL A 140 -2.94 0.89 7.34
C VAL A 140 -3.77 1.58 6.27
N PHE A 141 -4.38 0.81 5.38
CA PHE A 141 -5.29 1.38 4.38
C PHE A 141 -6.62 1.78 5.02
N MET A 142 -6.94 3.08 4.92
CA MET A 142 -8.17 3.66 5.43
C MET A 142 -9.41 3.11 4.71
N ASP A 143 -9.24 2.53 3.54
CA ASP A 143 -10.27 1.82 2.77
C ASP A 143 -11.05 0.83 3.64
N TYR A 144 -10.36 0.13 4.57
CA TYR A 144 -10.98 -0.82 5.49
C TYR A 144 -11.93 -0.19 6.53
N LEU A 145 -11.76 1.10 6.82
CA LEU A 145 -12.63 1.84 7.73
C LEU A 145 -13.95 2.25 7.05
N VAL A 146 -13.87 2.67 5.80
CA VAL A 146 -14.97 3.34 5.09
C VAL A 146 -15.71 2.46 4.09
N TYR A 147 -15.33 1.19 4.00
CA TYR A 147 -16.04 0.20 3.21
C TYR A 147 -17.47 -0.02 3.76
N PRO A 148 -18.48 -0.27 2.93
CA PRO A 148 -18.43 -0.37 1.46
C PRO A 148 -18.73 0.95 0.72
N ARG A 149 -19.10 2.02 1.42
CA ARG A 149 -19.68 3.21 0.79
C ARG A 149 -18.68 4.05 0.01
N ILE A 150 -17.44 4.19 0.50
CA ILE A 150 -16.41 4.88 -0.27
C ILE A 150 -15.76 3.93 -1.26
N PRO A 151 -15.79 4.25 -2.57
CA PRO A 151 -15.23 3.38 -3.60
C PRO A 151 -13.74 3.13 -3.42
N SER A 152 -13.36 1.86 -3.44
CA SER A 152 -11.98 1.38 -3.43
C SER A 152 -11.81 0.23 -4.42
N HIS A 153 -10.59 0.05 -4.91
CA HIS A 153 -10.22 -1.12 -5.72
C HIS A 153 -9.74 -2.29 -4.87
N MET A 154 -9.61 -2.07 -3.55
CA MET A 154 -9.24 -3.14 -2.62
C MET A 154 -10.39 -4.14 -2.47
N GLU A 155 -10.04 -5.41 -2.30
CA GLU A 155 -10.98 -6.38 -1.74
C GLU A 155 -11.18 -6.02 -0.27
N CYS A 156 -12.19 -5.20 -0.01
CA CYS A 156 -12.38 -4.62 1.29
C CYS A 156 -12.96 -5.64 2.27
N GLN A 157 -12.40 -5.64 3.44
CA GLN A 157 -12.90 -6.35 4.61
C GLN A 157 -13.14 -5.33 5.71
N THR A 158 -14.19 -5.53 6.49
CA THR A 158 -14.38 -4.77 7.73
C THR A 158 -13.25 -5.12 8.69
N VAL A 159 -12.43 -4.13 9.02
CA VAL A 159 -11.32 -4.26 9.97
C VAL A 159 -11.57 -3.29 11.11
N TRP A 160 -11.67 -3.78 12.31
CA TRP A 160 -11.92 -3.04 13.58
C TRP A 160 -13.20 -2.23 13.67
N PHE A 161 -13.71 -1.63 12.58
CA PHE A 161 -14.87 -0.76 12.59
C PHE A 161 -15.93 -1.21 11.61
N HIS A 162 -17.19 -1.27 12.06
CA HIS A 162 -18.35 -1.48 11.20
C HIS A 162 -19.27 -0.27 11.33
N LEU A 163 -19.09 0.71 10.46
CA LEU A 163 -19.75 2.01 10.57
C LEU A 163 -21.28 1.93 10.50
N GLU A 164 -21.82 1.02 9.69
CA GLU A 164 -23.29 0.86 9.58
C GLU A 164 -23.93 0.30 10.85
N LEU A 165 -23.25 -0.61 11.53
CA LEU A 165 -23.74 -1.25 12.75
C LEU A 165 -23.31 -0.53 14.04
N ASN A 166 -22.52 0.54 13.93
CA ASN A 166 -21.92 1.26 15.06
C ASN A 166 -21.09 0.34 15.99
N LEU A 167 -20.33 -0.58 15.40
CA LEU A 167 -19.50 -1.53 16.14
C LEU A 167 -18.02 -1.21 15.96
N ALA A 168 -17.25 -1.38 17.03
CA ALA A 168 -15.80 -1.35 16.98
C ALA A 168 -15.21 -2.53 17.77
N ALA A 169 -14.26 -3.24 17.16
CA ALA A 169 -13.48 -4.30 17.79
C ALA A 169 -12.00 -3.86 17.81
N ILE A 170 -11.50 -3.45 18.98
CA ILE A 170 -10.20 -2.79 19.14
C ILE A 170 -9.21 -3.75 19.80
N PRO A 171 -8.05 -4.03 19.14
CA PRO A 171 -6.97 -4.80 19.75
C PRO A 171 -6.32 -4.01 20.90
N GLY A 172 -5.93 -4.71 21.94
CA GLY A 172 -5.28 -4.15 23.12
C GLY A 172 -6.12 -3.07 23.81
N ASP A 173 -5.46 -2.03 24.26
CA ASP A 173 -6.11 -0.87 24.91
C ASP A 173 -6.57 0.21 23.90
N GLY A 174 -6.15 0.10 22.64
CA GLY A 174 -6.48 1.03 21.57
C GLY A 174 -5.71 2.35 21.60
N ASN A 175 -4.66 2.46 22.43
CA ASN A 175 -3.90 3.70 22.61
C ASN A 175 -2.62 3.77 21.77
N ARG A 176 -2.28 2.72 21.01
CA ARG A 176 -1.14 2.74 20.10
C ARG A 176 -1.49 3.53 18.85
N THR A 177 -0.60 4.45 18.50
CA THR A 177 -0.71 5.23 17.26
C THR A 177 -0.49 4.33 16.05
N LEU A 178 -1.26 4.58 15.00
CA LEU A 178 -1.08 3.97 13.70
C LEU A 178 -1.18 5.04 12.60
N ALA A 179 -0.39 4.87 11.56
CA ALA A 179 -0.47 5.66 10.35
C ALA A 179 -1.58 5.12 9.44
N LEU A 180 -2.33 6.01 8.81
CA LEU A 180 -3.49 5.68 7.96
C LEU A 180 -3.42 6.43 6.64
N THR A 181 -3.81 5.75 5.54
CA THR A 181 -3.87 6.35 4.20
C THR A 181 -4.91 5.64 3.35
N HIS A 182 -5.72 6.38 2.61
CA HIS A 182 -6.60 5.80 1.59
C HIS A 182 -5.78 5.42 0.34
N THR A 183 -6.10 4.29 -0.31
CA THR A 183 -5.31 3.80 -1.47
C THR A 183 -5.29 4.75 -2.66
N LYS A 184 -6.30 5.60 -2.85
CA LYS A 184 -6.26 6.69 -3.84
C LYS A 184 -5.14 7.68 -3.56
N ASP A 185 -4.97 8.05 -2.29
CA ASP A 185 -3.92 8.97 -1.86
C ASP A 185 -2.53 8.31 -1.99
N VAL A 186 -2.44 7.00 -1.73
CA VAL A 186 -1.20 6.26 -2.04
C VAL A 186 -0.87 6.35 -3.53
N GLY A 187 -1.87 6.19 -4.40
CA GLY A 187 -1.68 6.34 -5.85
C GLY A 187 -1.18 7.73 -6.25
N GLU A 188 -1.80 8.77 -5.72
CA GLU A 188 -1.39 10.16 -5.98
C GLU A 188 0.03 10.44 -5.43
N PHE A 189 0.34 9.95 -4.24
CA PHE A 189 1.68 10.07 -3.66
C PHE A 189 2.74 9.37 -4.52
N VAL A 190 2.49 8.14 -4.97
CA VAL A 190 3.39 7.43 -5.89
C VAL A 190 3.61 8.24 -7.17
N SER A 191 2.54 8.80 -7.74
CA SER A 191 2.63 9.64 -8.95
C SER A 191 3.52 10.86 -8.74
N LEU A 192 3.47 11.50 -7.57
CA LEU A 192 4.35 12.63 -7.22
C LEU A 192 5.81 12.19 -7.04
N VAL A 193 6.05 11.05 -6.41
CA VAL A 193 7.41 10.49 -6.24
C VAL A 193 8.07 10.18 -7.59
N LEU A 194 7.31 9.72 -8.59
CA LEU A 194 7.82 9.46 -9.93
C LEU A 194 8.40 10.70 -10.61
N ASP A 195 7.89 11.88 -10.30
CA ASP A 195 8.37 13.16 -10.86
C ASP A 195 9.71 13.63 -10.26
N LEU A 196 10.13 13.06 -9.14
CA LEU A 196 11.38 13.47 -8.49
C LEU A 196 12.61 13.05 -9.31
N PRO A 197 13.59 13.95 -9.49
CA PRO A 197 14.79 13.66 -10.27
C PRO A 197 15.67 12.61 -9.61
N LYS A 198 15.63 12.51 -8.29
CA LYS A 198 16.34 11.53 -7.46
C LYS A 198 15.43 11.08 -6.32
N TRP A 199 15.48 9.79 -6.02
CA TRP A 199 14.68 9.23 -4.93
C TRP A 199 15.47 9.12 -3.64
N GLU A 200 14.80 9.46 -2.53
CA GLU A 200 15.25 9.04 -1.21
C GLU A 200 15.04 7.52 -1.06
N ARG A 201 15.81 6.91 -0.17
CA ARG A 201 15.72 5.46 0.08
C ARG A 201 14.34 5.05 0.61
N ARG A 202 13.66 5.93 1.33
CA ARG A 202 12.33 5.70 1.90
C ARG A 202 11.49 6.95 1.83
N TYR A 203 10.19 6.72 1.59
CA TYR A 203 9.15 7.74 1.78
C TYR A 203 8.06 7.20 2.70
N TYR A 204 7.46 8.10 3.45
CA TYR A 204 6.37 7.82 4.37
C TYR A 204 5.13 8.56 3.88
N GLY A 205 4.28 7.85 3.14
CA GLY A 205 3.10 8.40 2.48
C GLY A 205 1.83 8.13 3.27
N TYR A 206 1.68 8.70 4.47
CA TYR A 206 0.45 8.57 5.26
C TYR A 206 -0.32 9.90 5.36
N ALA A 207 -1.64 9.80 5.51
CA ALA A 207 -2.53 10.96 5.67
C ALA A 207 -2.56 11.46 7.12
N GLU A 208 -2.70 10.54 8.06
CA GLU A 208 -2.82 10.85 9.50
C GLU A 208 -2.14 9.78 10.35
N ARG A 209 -1.83 10.17 11.59
CA ARG A 209 -1.44 9.28 12.69
C ARG A 209 -2.44 9.45 13.82
N LEU A 210 -3.19 8.41 14.13
CA LEU A 210 -4.23 8.39 15.17
C LEU A 210 -4.15 7.10 15.96
N THR A 211 -4.67 7.12 17.17
CA THR A 211 -4.98 5.89 17.92
C THR A 211 -6.32 5.34 17.48
N LEU A 212 -6.57 4.05 17.73
CA LEU A 212 -7.92 3.48 17.48
C LEU A 212 -8.98 4.15 18.35
N ASN A 213 -8.63 4.58 19.56
CA ASN A 213 -9.54 5.33 20.43
C ASN A 213 -9.86 6.73 19.85
N ASP A 214 -8.88 7.42 19.22
CA ASP A 214 -9.15 8.69 18.53
C ASP A 214 -10.11 8.48 17.36
N ILE A 215 -9.96 7.38 16.61
CA ILE A 215 -10.86 7.05 15.50
C ILE A 215 -12.28 6.81 16.02
N VAL A 216 -12.45 6.10 17.17
CA VAL A 216 -13.76 5.96 17.83
C VAL A 216 -14.37 7.32 18.10
N GLN A 217 -13.63 8.24 18.73
CA GLN A 217 -14.11 9.57 19.06
C GLN A 217 -14.55 10.34 17.79
N VAL A 218 -13.73 10.32 16.75
CA VAL A 218 -14.07 10.98 15.46
C VAL A 218 -15.36 10.43 14.87
N ILE A 219 -15.53 9.10 14.86
CA ILE A 219 -16.74 8.47 14.33
C ILE A 219 -17.98 8.84 15.17
N GLU A 220 -17.87 8.78 16.50
CA GLU A 220 -18.97 9.12 17.43
C GLU A 220 -19.40 10.58 17.29
N GLU A 221 -18.44 11.51 17.18
CA GLU A 221 -18.71 12.93 16.96
C GLU A 221 -19.49 13.17 15.65
N ILE A 222 -19.02 12.62 14.54
CA ILE A 222 -19.59 12.87 13.20
C ILE A 222 -20.96 12.19 13.07
N LYS A 223 -21.11 10.97 13.56
CA LYS A 223 -22.36 10.21 13.46
C LYS A 223 -23.38 10.61 14.54
N ALA A 224 -22.98 11.37 15.56
CA ALA A 224 -23.77 11.70 16.75
C ALA A 224 -24.37 10.46 17.44
N VAL A 225 -23.61 9.36 17.49
CA VAL A 225 -23.98 8.08 18.12
C VAL A 225 -22.80 7.54 18.92
N LYS A 226 -23.09 6.66 19.88
CA LYS A 226 -22.05 5.89 20.55
C LYS A 226 -21.78 4.59 19.82
N LEU A 227 -20.49 4.21 19.70
CA LEU A 227 -20.10 2.91 19.20
C LEU A 227 -20.17 1.86 20.32
N ASP A 228 -20.60 0.68 19.99
CA ASP A 228 -20.40 -0.50 20.83
C ASP A 228 -18.96 -1.00 20.64
N VAL A 229 -18.11 -0.70 21.62
CA VAL A 229 -16.67 -0.95 21.54
C VAL A 229 -16.32 -2.19 22.35
N THR A 230 -15.89 -3.24 21.67
CA THR A 230 -15.30 -4.43 22.28
C THR A 230 -13.77 -4.36 22.18
N LYS A 231 -13.08 -4.42 23.32
CA LYS A 231 -11.61 -4.57 23.37
C LYS A 231 -11.24 -6.04 23.47
N PHE A 232 -10.25 -6.48 22.72
CA PHE A 232 -9.79 -7.86 22.73
C PHE A 232 -8.25 -7.92 22.77
N ASP A 233 -7.72 -9.00 23.36
CA ASP A 233 -6.31 -9.32 23.23
C ASP A 233 -6.03 -9.60 21.74
N GLY A 234 -5.13 -8.84 21.14
CA GLY A 234 -4.76 -8.96 19.72
C GLY A 234 -4.26 -10.36 19.32
N GLN A 235 -3.99 -11.22 20.31
CA GLN A 235 -3.63 -12.62 20.10
C GLN A 235 -4.85 -13.56 20.04
N VAL A 236 -6.05 -13.12 20.41
CA VAL A 236 -7.27 -13.92 20.36
C VAL A 236 -7.90 -13.88 18.97
N LEU A 237 -8.03 -15.04 18.40
CA LEU A 237 -8.48 -15.38 17.06
C LEU A 237 -9.86 -14.80 16.68
N PHE A 238 -9.87 -13.63 16.06
CA PHE A 238 -10.93 -13.30 15.11
C PHE A 238 -10.32 -13.39 13.70
N LYS A 239 -10.59 -14.46 12.95
CA LYS A 239 -9.94 -14.83 11.67
C LYS A 239 -8.43 -14.48 11.63
N ALA A 240 -7.56 -15.43 11.46
CA ALA A 240 -6.09 -15.34 11.63
C ALA A 240 -5.39 -14.08 11.05
N TYR A 241 -5.98 -13.43 10.04
CA TYR A 241 -5.48 -12.19 9.44
C TYR A 241 -5.74 -10.96 10.32
N LEU A 242 -6.96 -10.82 10.89
CA LEU A 242 -7.33 -9.66 11.72
C LEU A 242 -6.63 -9.68 13.07
N ALA A 243 -6.47 -10.86 13.67
CA ALA A 243 -5.68 -11.04 14.89
C ALA A 243 -4.23 -10.63 14.66
N LYS A 244 -3.67 -10.97 13.50
CA LYS A 244 -2.32 -10.65 13.12
C LYS A 244 -2.11 -9.16 12.91
N LEU A 245 -3.05 -8.49 12.23
CA LEU A 245 -3.02 -7.04 12.05
C LEU A 245 -3.22 -6.33 13.40
N GLY A 246 -4.08 -6.85 14.27
CA GLY A 246 -4.28 -6.37 15.64
C GLY A 246 -3.00 -6.44 16.47
N SER A 247 -2.29 -7.56 16.45
CA SER A 247 -1.00 -7.72 17.13
C SER A 247 0.06 -6.75 16.61
N ILE A 248 0.14 -6.53 15.29
CA ILE A 248 1.07 -5.57 14.67
C ILE A 248 0.79 -4.15 15.17
N VAL A 249 -0.46 -3.76 15.30
CA VAL A 249 -0.86 -2.43 15.80
C VAL A 249 -0.57 -2.30 17.30
N ASP A 250 -0.94 -3.30 18.09
CA ASP A 250 -0.72 -3.30 19.54
C ASP A 250 0.78 -3.28 19.91
N ASP A 251 1.61 -3.92 19.10
CA ASP A 251 3.08 -3.85 19.18
C ASP A 251 3.67 -2.49 18.71
N GLY A 252 2.86 -1.60 18.15
CA GLY A 252 3.27 -0.29 17.67
C GLY A 252 3.97 -0.27 16.31
N LEU A 253 4.03 -1.39 15.58
CA LEU A 253 4.66 -1.45 14.25
C LEU A 253 3.90 -0.64 13.18
N ALA A 254 2.62 -0.36 13.42
CA ALA A 254 1.81 0.45 12.51
C ALA A 254 2.08 1.95 12.65
N ASP A 255 2.79 2.37 13.69
CA ASP A 255 3.25 3.74 13.84
C ASP A 255 4.48 3.99 12.97
N LEU A 256 4.30 4.77 11.94
CA LEU A 256 5.39 5.21 11.08
C LEU A 256 6.03 6.46 11.71
N ASP A 257 6.69 6.33 12.87
CA ASP A 257 7.32 7.45 13.55
C ASP A 257 8.32 8.19 12.64
N ALA A 258 7.78 9.08 11.83
CA ALA A 258 8.48 9.89 10.86
C ALA A 258 7.98 11.32 10.93
N PRO A 259 8.86 12.31 10.89
CA PRO A 259 8.44 13.70 10.78
C PRO A 259 7.66 13.90 9.47
N GLU A 260 6.60 14.64 9.50
CA GLU A 260 5.62 15.00 8.45
C GLU A 260 6.03 14.64 6.99
N PRO A 261 5.77 13.44 6.51
CA PRO A 261 6.51 12.92 5.36
C PRO A 261 6.01 13.41 4.02
N ILE A 262 4.68 13.50 3.83
CA ILE A 262 4.10 13.93 2.55
C ILE A 262 4.16 15.44 2.43
N LYS A 263 3.78 16.17 3.46
CA LYS A 263 3.66 17.64 3.41
C LYS A 263 5.00 18.35 3.29
N GLU A 264 6.07 17.78 3.82
CA GLU A 264 7.42 18.32 3.64
C GLU A 264 7.89 18.19 2.20
N THR A 265 7.70 17.03 1.58
CA THR A 265 8.10 16.76 0.20
C THR A 265 7.14 17.37 -0.82
N PHE A 266 5.84 17.37 -0.51
CA PHE A 266 4.77 17.85 -1.40
C PHE A 266 3.77 18.73 -0.64
N PRO A 267 4.11 20.00 -0.35
CA PRO A 267 3.31 20.88 0.52
C PRO A 267 1.88 21.15 0.05
N THR A 268 1.61 20.98 -1.23
CA THR A 268 0.28 21.21 -1.83
C THR A 268 -0.61 19.98 -1.82
N TYR A 269 -0.07 18.82 -1.42
CA TYR A 269 -0.83 17.57 -1.38
C TYR A 269 -1.63 17.50 -0.06
N ASP A 270 -2.95 17.32 -0.19
CA ASP A 270 -3.87 17.26 0.94
C ASP A 270 -4.63 15.92 0.93
N PRO A 271 -4.09 14.88 1.61
CA PRO A 271 -4.68 13.56 1.64
C PRO A 271 -5.98 13.51 2.44
N LEU A 272 -6.82 12.52 2.15
CA LEU A 272 -8.07 12.27 2.84
C LEU A 272 -7.80 11.89 4.31
N THR A 273 -8.32 12.69 5.24
CA THR A 273 -8.26 12.41 6.68
C THR A 273 -9.34 11.42 7.11
N VAL A 274 -9.18 10.79 8.29
CA VAL A 274 -10.22 9.93 8.88
C VAL A 274 -11.52 10.70 9.04
N ARG A 275 -11.46 11.94 9.55
CA ARG A 275 -12.64 12.79 9.66
C ARG A 275 -13.32 13.01 8.30
N GLY A 276 -12.60 13.46 7.31
CA GLY A 276 -13.13 13.66 5.96
C GLY A 276 -13.65 12.38 5.30
N ALA A 277 -13.05 11.23 5.61
CA ALA A 277 -13.51 9.94 5.13
C ALA A 277 -14.86 9.54 5.74
N VAL A 278 -15.04 9.71 7.06
CA VAL A 278 -16.31 9.41 7.75
C VAL A 278 -17.41 10.40 7.35
N GLU A 279 -17.10 11.68 7.18
CA GLU A 279 -18.04 12.68 6.67
C GLU A 279 -18.54 12.33 5.26
N LYS A 280 -17.62 11.97 4.35
CA LYS A 280 -17.98 11.49 3.01
C LYS A 280 -18.80 10.21 3.05
N TRP A 281 -18.45 9.28 3.95
CA TRP A 281 -19.19 8.03 4.13
C TRP A 281 -20.65 8.28 4.54
N LEU A 282 -20.89 9.26 5.44
CA LEU A 282 -22.25 9.66 5.84
C LEU A 282 -23.03 10.38 4.73
N ALA A 283 -22.35 11.12 3.86
CA ALA A 283 -22.98 11.88 2.79
C ALA A 283 -23.45 11.01 1.60
N ILE A 284 -23.08 9.73 1.59
CA ILE A 284 -23.54 8.77 0.57
C ILE A 284 -24.81 8.11 1.09
N ASP A 285 -25.95 8.41 0.43
CA ASP A 285 -27.27 7.83 0.71
C ASP A 285 -27.34 6.32 0.35
#